data_a86d35e5f560106eb2a28e3654ae6c69
#
_entry.id   a86d35e5f560106eb2a28e3654ae6c69
#
_cell.length_a   1.000
_cell.length_b   1.000
_cell.length_c   1.000
_cell.angle_alpha   90.00
_cell.angle_beta   90.00
_cell.angle_gamma   90.00
#
_symmetry.space_group_name_H-M   'P 1'
#
loop_
_entity.id
_entity.type
_entity.pdbx_description
1 polymer ?
#
loop_
_entity_poly.entity_id
_entity_poly.type
_entity_poly.pdbx_seq_one_letter_code
_entity_poly.pdbx_strand_id
1 'polypeptide(L)'
;DSPLLKDYTTDAYAKVVCDMVNEYKPEVLLIGATNIGRDLGPRCAARLHTGLTADATHLDIDTAKYIDFLKESSTIDLSKQKFDMEDRNLKMTRPAFGGHLMATIICPRFRPQMSTVRPGVMKKAPFDQAKADACQIVKPAFELAASDIKTEVLSVEKAAEKLVDLIGADVIVSVGRGISKDVQKGIELAEQLAAALGGGVVGASRAVTDAGWMTADHQVGQTGKTVHPKIYVALGISGAIQHKAGMQDSE
;
A
#
# COMPACT_ATOMS: atom_id res chain seq x y z
N ASP A 1 18.68 6.47 -13.83
CA ASP A 1 17.80 7.45 -14.47
C ASP A 1 17.97 7.37 -15.99
N SER A 2 16.87 7.27 -16.73
CA SER A 2 16.83 7.14 -18.19
C SER A 2 15.63 7.89 -18.77
N PRO A 3 15.79 8.65 -19.87
CA PRO A 3 14.65 9.24 -20.57
C PRO A 3 13.59 8.21 -21.01
N LEU A 4 14.01 6.97 -21.26
CA LEU A 4 13.13 5.85 -21.64
C LEU A 4 12.19 5.40 -20.50
N LEU A 5 12.43 5.82 -19.26
CA LEU A 5 11.62 5.55 -18.08
C LEU A 5 10.77 6.76 -17.66
N LYS A 6 10.63 7.78 -18.51
CA LYS A 6 9.86 8.98 -18.21
C LYS A 6 8.41 8.64 -17.85
N ASP A 7 7.80 7.82 -18.69
CA ASP A 7 6.43 7.34 -18.48
C ASP A 7 6.46 5.86 -18.10
N TYR A 8 5.56 5.47 -17.18
CA TYR A 8 5.53 4.10 -16.70
C TYR A 8 5.05 3.14 -17.80
N THR A 9 5.87 2.13 -18.05
CA THR A 9 5.48 0.91 -18.78
C THR A 9 5.98 -0.29 -18.02
N THR A 10 5.15 -1.32 -17.87
CA THR A 10 5.47 -2.49 -17.04
C THR A 10 6.74 -3.19 -17.50
N ASP A 11 6.92 -3.37 -18.80
CA ASP A 11 8.06 -4.11 -19.34
C ASP A 11 9.39 -3.39 -19.13
N ALA A 12 9.45 -2.08 -19.37
CA ALA A 12 10.67 -1.29 -19.21
C ALA A 12 11.12 -1.25 -17.72
N TYR A 13 10.18 -0.96 -16.84
CA TYR A 13 10.44 -0.92 -15.40
C TYR A 13 10.79 -2.31 -14.84
N ALA A 14 10.06 -3.36 -15.25
CA ALA A 14 10.35 -4.72 -14.83
C ALA A 14 11.73 -5.20 -15.31
N LYS A 15 12.16 -4.81 -16.54
CA LYS A 15 13.51 -5.11 -17.01
C LYS A 15 14.56 -4.51 -16.09
N VAL A 16 14.49 -3.21 -15.82
CA VAL A 16 15.45 -2.50 -14.97
C VAL A 16 15.51 -3.11 -13.58
N VAL A 17 14.36 -3.34 -12.93
CA VAL A 17 14.31 -3.93 -11.59
C VAL A 17 14.88 -5.35 -11.58
N CYS A 18 14.55 -6.17 -12.58
CA CYS A 18 15.06 -7.54 -12.64
C CYS A 18 16.55 -7.59 -12.93
N ASP A 19 17.06 -6.70 -13.78
CA ASP A 19 18.49 -6.61 -14.07
C ASP A 19 19.29 -6.17 -12.83
N MET A 20 18.76 -5.20 -12.05
CA MET A 20 19.34 -4.83 -10.75
C MET A 20 19.34 -6.01 -9.76
N VAL A 21 18.25 -6.76 -9.69
CA VAL A 21 18.18 -7.95 -8.83
C VAL A 21 19.19 -9.00 -9.25
N ASN A 22 19.38 -9.23 -10.54
CA ASN A 22 20.35 -10.18 -11.07
C ASN A 22 21.80 -9.76 -10.81
N GLU A 23 22.08 -8.45 -10.85
CA GLU A 23 23.42 -7.90 -10.57
C GLU A 23 23.73 -7.90 -9.08
N TYR A 24 22.84 -7.37 -8.24
CA TYR A 24 23.08 -7.17 -6.81
C TYR A 24 22.62 -8.31 -5.90
N LYS A 25 21.79 -9.22 -6.41
CA LYS A 25 21.26 -10.41 -5.70
C LYS A 25 20.72 -10.10 -4.29
N PRO A 26 19.78 -9.17 -4.13
CA PRO A 26 19.24 -8.83 -2.82
C PRO A 26 18.47 -10.02 -2.23
N GLU A 27 18.53 -10.15 -0.90
CA GLU A 27 17.74 -11.15 -0.17
C GLU A 27 16.24 -10.81 -0.17
N VAL A 28 15.90 -9.51 -0.18
CA VAL A 28 14.53 -8.99 -0.09
C VAL A 28 14.33 -7.89 -1.12
N LEU A 29 13.16 -7.90 -1.78
CA LEU A 29 12.69 -6.81 -2.65
C LEU A 29 11.31 -6.35 -2.20
N LEU A 30 11.21 -5.13 -1.70
CA LEU A 30 9.95 -4.50 -1.31
C LEU A 30 9.53 -3.45 -2.33
N ILE A 31 8.25 -3.44 -2.68
CA ILE A 31 7.65 -2.50 -3.63
C ILE A 31 6.43 -1.87 -2.95
N GLY A 32 6.27 -0.55 -3.02
CA GLY A 32 5.05 0.10 -2.53
C GLY A 32 3.82 -0.38 -3.31
N ALA A 33 2.75 -0.80 -2.62
CA ALA A 33 1.52 -1.28 -3.24
C ALA A 33 0.65 -0.11 -3.77
N THR A 34 1.26 0.83 -4.47
CA THR A 34 0.58 1.80 -5.33
C THR A 34 -0.01 1.10 -6.55
N ASN A 35 -0.80 1.80 -7.37
CA ASN A 35 -1.32 1.22 -8.62
C ASN A 35 -0.19 0.67 -9.51
N ILE A 36 0.90 1.43 -9.65
CA ILE A 36 2.10 1.00 -10.38
C ILE A 36 2.76 -0.21 -9.71
N GLY A 37 2.95 -0.17 -8.39
CA GLY A 37 3.63 -1.25 -7.68
C GLY A 37 2.84 -2.57 -7.68
N ARG A 38 1.51 -2.50 -7.69
CA ARG A 38 0.62 -3.68 -7.80
C ARG A 38 0.68 -4.34 -9.18
N ASP A 39 1.03 -3.60 -10.21
CA ASP A 39 1.29 -4.11 -11.56
C ASP A 39 2.74 -4.59 -11.70
N LEU A 40 3.71 -3.77 -11.29
CA LEU A 40 5.14 -4.05 -11.44
C LEU A 40 5.62 -5.25 -10.61
N GLY A 41 5.17 -5.34 -9.34
CA GLY A 41 5.64 -6.38 -8.42
C GLY A 41 5.42 -7.80 -8.92
N PRO A 42 4.21 -8.20 -9.30
CA PRO A 42 3.93 -9.54 -9.86
C PRO A 42 4.71 -9.81 -11.14
N ARG A 43 4.89 -8.79 -11.99
CA ARG A 43 5.66 -8.92 -13.22
C ARG A 43 7.14 -9.22 -12.93
N CYS A 44 7.74 -8.52 -11.96
CA CYS A 44 9.10 -8.80 -11.52
C CYS A 44 9.22 -10.20 -10.90
N ALA A 45 8.30 -10.59 -10.02
CA ALA A 45 8.32 -11.89 -9.38
C ALA A 45 8.27 -13.05 -10.42
N ALA A 46 7.40 -12.92 -11.41
CA ALA A 46 7.30 -13.89 -12.49
C ALA A 46 8.60 -14.01 -13.31
N ARG A 47 9.25 -12.89 -13.62
CA ARG A 47 10.54 -12.88 -14.37
C ARG A 47 11.70 -13.41 -13.55
N LEU A 48 11.69 -13.23 -12.23
CA LEU A 48 12.72 -13.68 -11.30
C LEU A 48 12.46 -15.11 -10.80
N HIS A 49 11.34 -15.73 -11.22
CA HIS A 49 10.91 -17.05 -10.79
C HIS A 49 10.83 -17.19 -9.26
N THR A 50 10.31 -16.16 -8.58
CA THR A 50 10.13 -16.15 -7.13
C THR A 50 8.67 -15.87 -6.73
N GLY A 51 8.33 -16.04 -5.44
CA GLY A 51 7.03 -15.71 -4.91
C GLY A 51 6.91 -14.23 -4.55
N LEU A 52 5.68 -13.70 -4.57
CA LEU A 52 5.37 -12.36 -4.10
C LEU A 52 4.16 -12.38 -3.17
N THR A 53 4.30 -11.79 -1.99
CA THR A 53 3.17 -11.51 -1.10
C THR A 53 2.62 -10.13 -1.42
N ALA A 54 1.35 -10.08 -1.85
CA ALA A 54 0.72 -8.83 -2.20
C ALA A 54 0.11 -8.15 -0.98
N ASP A 55 0.26 -6.82 -0.88
CA ASP A 55 -0.48 -5.97 0.05
C ASP A 55 -0.15 -6.25 1.54
N ALA A 56 1.12 -6.52 1.84
CA ALA A 56 1.57 -6.74 3.21
C ALA A 56 1.32 -5.49 4.08
N THR A 57 0.89 -5.74 5.30
CA THR A 57 0.64 -4.72 6.33
C THR A 57 1.65 -4.79 7.48
N HIS A 58 2.35 -5.92 7.61
CA HIS A 58 3.40 -6.10 8.60
C HIS A 58 4.52 -6.99 8.06
N LEU A 59 5.77 -6.68 8.42
CA LEU A 59 6.97 -7.37 7.95
C LEU A 59 7.94 -7.58 9.11
N ASP A 60 8.40 -8.82 9.29
CA ASP A 60 9.46 -9.17 10.24
C ASP A 60 10.49 -10.11 9.59
N ILE A 61 11.75 -9.93 9.93
CA ILE A 61 12.83 -10.89 9.65
C ILE A 61 13.16 -11.67 10.93
N ASP A 62 13.20 -10.97 12.06
CA ASP A 62 13.51 -11.54 13.36
C ASP A 62 12.33 -12.30 13.94
N THR A 63 12.55 -13.58 14.30
CA THR A 63 11.49 -14.44 14.81
C THR A 63 10.97 -13.99 16.18
N ALA A 64 11.82 -13.41 17.05
CA ALA A 64 11.38 -12.91 18.36
C ALA A 64 10.42 -11.74 18.20
N LYS A 65 10.75 -10.77 17.33
CA LYS A 65 9.87 -9.64 17.01
C LYS A 65 8.55 -10.10 16.40
N TYR A 66 8.59 -11.09 15.52
CA TYR A 66 7.39 -11.68 14.95
C TYR A 66 6.50 -12.34 16.02
N ILE A 67 7.09 -13.04 16.99
CA ILE A 67 6.35 -13.62 18.12
C ILE A 67 5.69 -12.51 18.96
N ASP A 68 6.39 -11.41 19.22
CA ASP A 68 5.83 -10.28 19.97
C ASP A 68 4.67 -9.63 19.20
N PHE A 69 4.82 -9.44 17.90
CA PHE A 69 3.71 -9.01 17.05
C PHE A 69 2.50 -9.96 17.13
N LEU A 70 2.72 -11.28 17.12
CA LEU A 70 1.62 -12.25 17.24
C LEU A 70 0.92 -12.19 18.61
N LYS A 71 1.64 -11.94 19.71
CA LYS A 71 1.05 -11.76 21.04
C LYS A 71 0.11 -10.55 21.10
N GLU A 72 0.48 -9.46 20.40
CA GLU A 72 -0.29 -8.21 20.41
C GLU A 72 -1.46 -8.23 19.43
N SER A 73 -1.29 -8.86 18.27
CA SER A 73 -2.22 -8.74 17.14
C SER A 73 -3.05 -9.98 16.84
N SER A 74 -2.86 -11.10 17.58
CA SER A 74 -3.51 -12.37 17.27
C SER A 74 -4.02 -13.08 18.52
N THR A 75 -5.00 -13.95 18.32
CA THR A 75 -5.56 -14.85 19.37
C THR A 75 -4.98 -16.26 19.29
N ILE A 76 -3.90 -16.47 18.53
CA ILE A 76 -3.28 -17.77 18.34
C ILE A 76 -2.63 -18.23 19.66
N ASP A 77 -2.88 -19.49 20.04
CA ASP A 77 -2.20 -20.13 21.17
C ASP A 77 -0.74 -20.45 20.77
N LEU A 78 0.16 -19.54 21.12
CA LEU A 78 1.58 -19.63 20.76
C LEU A 78 2.29 -20.80 21.48
N SER A 79 1.74 -21.33 22.59
CA SER A 79 2.32 -22.48 23.30
C SER A 79 2.32 -23.76 22.46
N LYS A 80 1.42 -23.84 21.49
CA LYS A 80 1.30 -24.97 20.55
C LYS A 80 2.10 -24.78 19.26
N GLN A 81 2.75 -23.64 19.10
CA GLN A 81 3.52 -23.32 17.90
C GLN A 81 5.01 -23.61 18.15
N LYS A 82 5.67 -24.13 17.14
CA LYS A 82 7.14 -24.29 17.15
C LYS A 82 7.74 -23.21 16.25
N PHE A 83 8.59 -22.38 16.83
CA PHE A 83 9.31 -21.34 16.11
C PHE A 83 10.81 -21.70 16.04
N ASP A 84 11.38 -21.54 14.86
CA ASP A 84 12.81 -21.57 14.68
C ASP A 84 13.34 -20.14 14.92
N MET A 85 14.07 -19.95 16.01
CA MET A 85 14.60 -18.63 16.41
C MET A 85 15.75 -18.17 15.52
N GLU A 86 16.39 -19.09 14.80
CA GLU A 86 17.45 -18.79 13.84
C GLU A 86 16.92 -18.47 12.44
N ASP A 87 15.63 -18.68 12.19
CA ASP A 87 15.02 -18.38 10.90
C ASP A 87 15.05 -16.87 10.62
N ARG A 88 15.63 -16.52 9.47
CA ARG A 88 15.75 -15.15 8.95
C ARG A 88 14.93 -14.93 7.67
N ASN A 89 13.99 -15.83 7.36
CA ASN A 89 13.05 -15.59 6.30
C ASN A 89 12.14 -14.42 6.62
N LEU A 90 11.81 -13.63 5.61
CA LEU A 90 10.88 -12.51 5.75
C LEU A 90 9.47 -13.06 6.02
N LYS A 91 8.90 -12.70 7.18
CA LYS A 91 7.52 -12.98 7.55
C LYS A 91 6.66 -11.83 7.05
N MET A 92 5.86 -12.11 6.02
CA MET A 92 5.05 -11.12 5.31
C MET A 92 3.59 -11.32 5.70
N THR A 93 3.10 -10.49 6.62
CA THR A 93 1.72 -10.58 7.11
C THR A 93 0.80 -9.67 6.31
N ARG A 94 -0.31 -10.22 5.87
CA ARG A 94 -1.33 -9.51 5.10
C ARG A 94 -2.74 -9.89 5.52
N PRO A 95 -3.74 -9.00 5.34
CA PRO A 95 -5.13 -9.38 5.48
C PRO A 95 -5.50 -10.48 4.48
N ALA A 96 -6.15 -11.53 4.98
CA ALA A 96 -6.76 -12.58 4.17
C ALA A 96 -8.22 -12.24 3.86
N PHE A 97 -8.94 -13.17 3.25
CA PHE A 97 -10.34 -13.00 2.88
C PHE A 97 -11.21 -12.58 4.08
N GLY A 98 -12.04 -11.57 3.88
CA GLY A 98 -12.96 -11.06 4.90
C GLY A 98 -12.38 -10.03 5.89
N GLY A 99 -11.07 -9.72 5.81
CA GLY A 99 -10.44 -8.67 6.63
C GLY A 99 -10.24 -9.03 8.12
N HIS A 100 -10.78 -10.16 8.58
CA HIS A 100 -10.64 -10.63 9.98
C HIS A 100 -9.51 -11.63 10.18
N LEU A 101 -9.04 -12.22 9.10
CA LEU A 101 -7.96 -13.19 9.15
C LEU A 101 -6.68 -12.53 8.61
N MET A 102 -5.60 -12.71 9.34
CA MET A 102 -4.28 -12.33 8.89
C MET A 102 -3.53 -13.60 8.46
N ALA A 103 -2.87 -13.54 7.32
CA ALA A 103 -2.03 -14.62 6.84
C ALA A 103 -0.57 -14.16 6.81
N THR A 104 0.32 -14.92 7.45
CA THR A 104 1.76 -14.70 7.33
C THR A 104 2.34 -15.69 6.33
N ILE A 105 3.03 -15.16 5.34
CA ILE A 105 3.61 -15.90 4.21
C ILE A 105 5.13 -15.76 4.28
N ILE A 106 5.84 -16.84 4.01
CA ILE A 106 7.30 -16.89 3.87
C ILE A 106 7.69 -17.47 2.52
N CYS A 107 8.86 -17.10 2.03
CA CYS A 107 9.44 -17.63 0.79
C CYS A 107 10.83 -18.24 1.06
N PRO A 108 10.91 -19.45 1.64
CA PRO A 108 12.17 -19.98 2.15
C PRO A 108 13.14 -20.43 1.07
N ARG A 109 12.66 -20.80 -0.13
CA ARG A 109 13.45 -21.46 -1.19
C ARG A 109 13.92 -20.53 -2.29
N PHE A 110 13.28 -19.39 -2.50
CA PHE A 110 13.57 -18.49 -3.63
C PHE A 110 14.03 -17.12 -3.16
N ARG A 111 14.82 -16.46 -3.99
CA ARG A 111 15.30 -15.09 -3.75
C ARG A 111 15.10 -14.23 -5.01
N PRO A 112 14.88 -12.92 -4.82
CA PRO A 112 14.57 -12.27 -3.55
C PRO A 112 13.23 -12.72 -2.95
N GLN A 113 13.06 -12.60 -1.65
CA GLN A 113 11.75 -12.67 -1.01
C GLN A 113 11.00 -11.37 -1.32
N MET A 114 9.84 -11.46 -1.95
CA MET A 114 9.19 -10.25 -2.48
C MET A 114 7.85 -9.97 -1.80
N SER A 115 7.63 -8.68 -1.54
CA SER A 115 6.32 -8.20 -1.10
C SER A 115 5.99 -6.84 -1.73
N THR A 116 4.72 -6.63 -2.04
CA THR A 116 4.21 -5.28 -2.12
C THR A 116 3.68 -4.86 -0.75
N VAL A 117 3.99 -3.63 -0.32
CA VAL A 117 3.65 -3.09 0.99
C VAL A 117 2.61 -2.01 0.83
N ARG A 118 1.49 -2.13 1.55
CA ARG A 118 0.40 -1.16 1.47
C ARG A 118 0.88 0.20 1.98
N PRO A 119 0.66 1.29 1.23
CA PRO A 119 0.97 2.64 1.71
C PRO A 119 0.19 2.99 2.98
N GLY A 120 0.83 3.71 3.91
CA GLY A 120 0.19 4.20 5.13
C GLY A 120 0.05 3.20 6.28
N VAL A 121 0.41 1.92 6.13
CA VAL A 121 0.25 0.89 7.18
C VAL A 121 1.45 0.78 8.12
N MET A 122 2.62 1.27 7.73
CA MET A 122 3.81 1.26 8.56
C MET A 122 4.24 2.68 8.89
N LYS A 123 4.63 2.92 10.14
CA LYS A 123 5.16 4.22 10.55
C LYS A 123 6.47 4.51 9.81
N LYS A 124 6.60 5.73 9.31
CA LYS A 124 7.85 6.22 8.72
C LYS A 124 8.94 6.24 9.79
N ALA A 125 10.10 5.64 9.48
CA ALA A 125 11.25 5.72 10.37
C ALA A 125 11.71 7.18 10.56
N PRO A 126 12.24 7.55 11.74
CA PRO A 126 12.86 8.85 11.93
C PRO A 126 14.02 9.03 10.92
N PHE A 127 14.20 10.27 10.45
CA PHE A 127 15.32 10.58 9.59
C PHE A 127 16.64 10.49 10.39
N ASP A 128 17.62 9.82 9.80
CA ASP A 128 18.95 9.61 10.38
C ASP A 128 20.01 10.22 9.45
N GLN A 129 20.59 11.36 9.82
CA GLN A 129 21.55 12.07 9.00
C GLN A 129 22.81 11.23 8.76
N ALA A 130 23.29 10.51 9.78
CA ALA A 130 24.51 9.69 9.64
C ALA A 130 24.34 8.56 8.61
N LYS A 131 23.15 7.95 8.57
CA LYS A 131 22.82 6.95 7.54
C LYS A 131 22.67 7.58 6.16
N ALA A 132 22.11 8.77 6.08
CA ALA A 132 21.99 9.49 4.81
C ALA A 132 23.37 9.85 4.23
N ASP A 133 24.28 10.33 5.08
CA ASP A 133 25.65 10.69 4.68
C ASP A 133 26.50 9.47 4.27
N ALA A 134 26.22 8.32 4.88
CA ALA A 134 26.86 7.03 4.55
C ALA A 134 26.29 6.36 3.29
N CYS A 135 25.22 6.89 2.72
CA CYS A 135 24.55 6.30 1.56
C CYS A 135 25.42 6.37 0.31
N GLN A 136 25.65 5.24 -0.33
CA GLN A 136 26.37 5.17 -1.59
C GLN A 136 25.39 5.18 -2.77
N ILE A 137 25.64 6.07 -3.74
CA ILE A 137 24.91 6.08 -5.01
C ILE A 137 25.66 5.18 -5.99
N VAL A 138 25.04 4.08 -6.38
CA VAL A 138 25.61 3.10 -7.30
C VAL A 138 24.98 3.27 -8.67
N LYS A 139 25.83 3.26 -9.73
CA LYS A 139 25.37 3.20 -11.11
C LYS A 139 25.41 1.73 -11.56
N PRO A 140 24.30 1.16 -12.03
CA PRO A 140 24.30 -0.21 -12.54
C PRO A 140 25.14 -0.31 -13.82
N ALA A 141 25.68 -1.51 -14.08
CA ALA A 141 26.50 -1.77 -15.27
C ALA A 141 25.67 -2.01 -16.54
N PHE A 142 24.36 -2.26 -16.41
CA PHE A 142 23.47 -2.49 -17.56
C PHE A 142 22.85 -1.19 -18.07
N GLU A 143 22.48 -1.19 -19.35
CA GLU A 143 21.74 -0.11 -19.98
C GLU A 143 20.39 -0.59 -20.50
N LEU A 144 19.37 0.29 -20.45
CA LEU A 144 18.07 0.06 -21.05
C LEU A 144 18.10 0.53 -22.51
N ALA A 145 17.90 -0.38 -23.45
CA ALA A 145 17.80 -0.05 -24.86
C ALA A 145 16.34 0.23 -25.29
N ALA A 146 16.14 1.06 -26.31
CA ALA A 146 14.81 1.32 -26.86
C ALA A 146 14.10 0.03 -27.33
N SER A 147 14.86 -0.98 -27.80
CA SER A 147 14.36 -2.29 -28.20
C SER A 147 13.78 -3.12 -27.06
N ASP A 148 14.09 -2.79 -25.81
CA ASP A 148 13.54 -3.45 -24.62
C ASP A 148 12.10 -3.01 -24.31
N ILE A 149 11.69 -1.87 -24.85
CA ILE A 149 10.37 -1.28 -24.65
C ILE A 149 9.43 -1.83 -25.71
N LYS A 150 8.36 -2.51 -25.26
CA LYS A 150 7.40 -3.18 -26.14
C LYS A 150 6.10 -2.38 -26.34
N THR A 151 5.91 -1.30 -25.59
CA THR A 151 4.70 -0.48 -25.59
C THR A 151 5.08 0.99 -25.69
N GLU A 152 4.25 1.78 -26.37
CA GLU A 152 4.40 3.22 -26.49
C GLU A 152 3.29 3.93 -25.74
N VAL A 153 3.64 4.93 -24.94
CA VAL A 153 2.66 5.81 -24.29
C VAL A 153 2.29 6.91 -25.26
N LEU A 154 1.06 6.80 -25.83
CA LEU A 154 0.60 7.76 -26.85
C LEU A 154 0.20 9.11 -26.24
N SER A 155 -0.44 9.09 -25.06
CA SER A 155 -0.83 10.31 -24.35
C SER A 155 -0.90 10.06 -22.85
N VAL A 156 -0.65 11.10 -22.08
CA VAL A 156 -0.86 11.13 -20.62
C VAL A 156 -1.80 12.29 -20.33
N GLU A 157 -3.04 11.98 -19.96
CA GLU A 157 -4.03 12.98 -19.56
C GLU A 157 -3.95 13.15 -18.03
N LYS A 158 -3.66 14.38 -17.62
CA LYS A 158 -3.66 14.71 -16.17
C LYS A 158 -5.10 14.96 -15.74
N ALA A 159 -5.47 14.44 -14.57
CA ALA A 159 -6.75 14.79 -13.97
C ALA A 159 -6.89 16.32 -13.88
N ALA A 160 -8.03 16.84 -14.29
CA ALA A 160 -8.31 18.27 -14.28
C ALA A 160 -8.35 18.85 -12.85
N GLU A 161 -8.73 18.02 -11.88
CA GLU A 161 -8.80 18.37 -10.47
C GLU A 161 -7.67 17.72 -9.68
N LYS A 162 -7.20 18.42 -8.64
CA LYS A 162 -6.22 17.88 -7.70
C LYS A 162 -6.84 16.71 -6.95
N LEU A 163 -6.28 15.53 -7.11
CA LEU A 163 -6.73 14.34 -6.38
C LEU A 163 -6.69 14.57 -4.87
N VAL A 164 -7.69 14.06 -4.16
CA VAL A 164 -7.79 14.19 -2.71
C VAL A 164 -6.72 13.36 -2.03
N ASP A 165 -5.92 14.00 -1.18
CA ASP A 165 -4.93 13.30 -0.35
C ASP A 165 -5.56 12.81 0.95
N LEU A 166 -6.24 11.66 0.89
CA LEU A 166 -6.80 11.01 2.07
C LEU A 166 -5.72 10.38 2.98
N ILE A 167 -4.59 9.99 2.40
CA ILE A 167 -3.55 9.25 3.16
C ILE A 167 -2.77 10.19 4.07
N GLY A 168 -2.52 11.42 3.61
CA GLY A 168 -1.81 12.45 4.38
C GLY A 168 -2.70 13.30 5.27
N ALA A 169 -4.02 13.08 5.28
CA ALA A 169 -4.95 13.92 6.02
C ALA A 169 -5.00 13.57 7.52
N ASP A 170 -4.90 14.59 8.39
CA ASP A 170 -5.08 14.43 9.85
C ASP A 170 -6.57 14.29 10.24
N VAL A 171 -7.48 14.82 9.43
CA VAL A 171 -8.92 14.77 9.67
C VAL A 171 -9.63 14.31 8.41
N ILE A 172 -10.46 13.29 8.53
CA ILE A 172 -11.29 12.78 7.44
C ILE A 172 -12.75 12.73 7.87
N VAL A 173 -13.63 13.34 7.07
CA VAL A 173 -15.08 13.22 7.21
C VAL A 173 -15.61 12.41 6.04
N SER A 174 -15.99 11.16 6.28
CA SER A 174 -16.44 10.26 5.22
C SER A 174 -17.95 10.15 5.14
N VAL A 175 -18.48 10.16 3.92
CA VAL A 175 -19.90 10.01 3.65
C VAL A 175 -20.24 8.61 3.15
N GLY A 176 -21.37 8.09 3.58
CA GLY A 176 -21.92 6.81 3.18
C GLY A 176 -23.25 6.95 2.43
N ARG A 177 -23.81 5.82 2.05
CA ARG A 177 -25.13 5.77 1.36
C ARG A 177 -26.28 6.38 2.16
N GLY A 178 -26.12 6.60 3.46
CA GLY A 178 -27.10 7.25 4.31
C GLY A 178 -27.46 8.70 3.90
N ILE A 179 -26.61 9.36 3.09
CA ILE A 179 -26.89 10.70 2.52
C ILE A 179 -27.80 10.66 1.28
N SER A 180 -28.31 9.50 0.87
CA SER A 180 -29.06 9.30 -0.38
C SER A 180 -30.32 10.14 -0.54
N LYS A 181 -30.90 10.67 0.56
CA LYS A 181 -32.08 11.55 0.50
C LYS A 181 -31.78 12.91 -0.11
N ASP A 182 -30.57 13.43 0.12
CA ASP A 182 -30.08 14.68 -0.45
C ASP A 182 -28.54 14.60 -0.47
N VAL A 183 -28.04 14.07 -1.59
CA VAL A 183 -26.61 13.77 -1.77
C VAL A 183 -25.76 15.03 -1.72
N GLN A 184 -26.19 16.07 -2.43
CA GLN A 184 -25.46 17.34 -2.54
C GLN A 184 -25.31 17.98 -1.15
N LYS A 185 -26.42 18.11 -0.42
CA LYS A 185 -26.42 18.65 0.93
C LYS A 185 -25.61 17.80 1.91
N GLY A 186 -25.63 16.45 1.74
CA GLY A 186 -24.84 15.54 2.56
C GLY A 186 -23.34 15.75 2.36
N ILE A 187 -22.89 15.97 1.13
CA ILE A 187 -21.48 16.27 0.82
C ILE A 187 -21.10 17.65 1.35
N GLU A 188 -21.92 18.68 1.10
CA GLU A 188 -21.68 20.04 1.58
C GLU A 188 -21.54 20.10 3.13
N LEU A 189 -22.38 19.39 3.85
CA LEU A 189 -22.28 19.29 5.32
C LEU A 189 -21.01 18.58 5.77
N ALA A 190 -20.57 17.56 5.03
CA ALA A 190 -19.30 16.88 5.33
C ALA A 190 -18.10 17.81 5.08
N GLU A 191 -18.11 18.62 4.03
CA GLU A 191 -17.09 19.62 3.72
C GLU A 191 -17.06 20.72 4.79
N GLN A 192 -18.23 21.23 5.21
CA GLN A 192 -18.32 22.22 6.28
C GLN A 192 -17.78 21.66 7.61
N LEU A 193 -18.09 20.40 7.93
CA LEU A 193 -17.58 19.75 9.13
C LEU A 193 -16.07 19.55 9.06
N ALA A 194 -15.55 19.09 7.91
CA ALA A 194 -14.12 18.91 7.68
C ALA A 194 -13.36 20.26 7.85
N ALA A 195 -13.91 21.33 7.29
CA ALA A 195 -13.37 22.68 7.44
C ALA A 195 -13.39 23.15 8.91
N ALA A 196 -14.49 22.93 9.60
CA ALA A 196 -14.65 23.31 11.02
C ALA A 196 -13.71 22.55 11.97
N LEU A 197 -13.30 21.31 11.57
CA LEU A 197 -12.34 20.49 12.31
C LEU A 197 -10.87 20.83 11.98
N GLY A 198 -10.60 21.95 11.33
CA GLY A 198 -9.25 22.44 11.09
C GLY A 198 -8.69 22.15 9.69
N GLY A 199 -9.55 21.91 8.70
CA GLY A 199 -9.15 21.73 7.29
C GLY A 199 -8.99 20.27 6.88
N GLY A 200 -9.87 19.42 7.36
CA GLY A 200 -9.94 18.02 6.96
C GLY A 200 -10.37 17.80 5.51
N VAL A 201 -10.33 16.58 5.05
CA VAL A 201 -10.76 16.17 3.71
C VAL A 201 -12.00 15.29 3.77
N VAL A 202 -12.80 15.29 2.68
CA VAL A 202 -13.99 14.46 2.60
C VAL A 202 -13.63 13.12 1.95
N GLY A 203 -13.91 12.03 2.65
CA GLY A 203 -13.83 10.67 2.16
C GLY A 203 -15.19 10.10 1.80
N ALA A 204 -15.20 8.92 1.21
CA ALA A 204 -16.43 8.24 0.79
C ALA A 204 -16.36 6.73 1.01
N SER A 205 -17.51 6.11 1.28
CA SER A 205 -17.63 4.67 1.21
C SER A 205 -17.73 4.18 -0.24
N ARG A 206 -17.41 2.92 -0.51
CA ARG A 206 -17.56 2.30 -1.82
C ARG A 206 -18.94 2.51 -2.43
N ALA A 207 -20.01 2.45 -1.62
CA ALA A 207 -21.37 2.62 -2.10
C ALA A 207 -21.65 4.02 -2.66
N VAL A 208 -20.90 5.04 -2.22
CA VAL A 208 -20.97 6.42 -2.73
C VAL A 208 -20.24 6.56 -4.06
N THR A 209 -19.06 5.96 -4.15
CA THR A 209 -18.24 6.00 -5.38
C THR A 209 -18.85 5.13 -6.49
N ASP A 210 -19.38 3.94 -6.15
CA ASP A 210 -20.10 3.09 -7.12
C ASP A 210 -21.38 3.76 -7.65
N ALA A 211 -22.03 4.61 -6.84
CA ALA A 211 -23.18 5.42 -7.26
C ALA A 211 -22.80 6.66 -8.09
N GLY A 212 -21.51 6.94 -8.26
CA GLY A 212 -21.01 8.11 -9.00
C GLY A 212 -21.23 9.46 -8.29
N TRP A 213 -21.53 9.45 -6.98
CA TRP A 213 -21.72 10.67 -6.21
C TRP A 213 -20.40 11.37 -5.86
N MET A 214 -19.34 10.59 -5.74
CA MET A 214 -17.96 11.07 -5.57
C MET A 214 -17.02 10.19 -6.40
N THR A 215 -15.84 10.72 -6.72
CA THR A 215 -14.82 10.00 -7.50
C THR A 215 -14.09 8.95 -6.67
N ALA A 216 -13.48 7.98 -7.33
CA ALA A 216 -12.83 6.83 -6.67
C ALA A 216 -11.66 7.21 -5.78
N ASP A 217 -11.04 8.37 -5.96
CA ASP A 217 -9.95 8.88 -5.13
C ASP A 217 -10.39 9.27 -3.70
N HIS A 218 -11.70 9.48 -3.50
CA HIS A 218 -12.30 9.67 -2.17
C HIS A 218 -12.58 8.35 -1.42
N GLN A 219 -12.46 7.20 -2.09
CA GLN A 219 -12.87 5.93 -1.49
C GLN A 219 -11.95 5.48 -0.35
N VAL A 220 -12.53 5.28 0.83
CA VAL A 220 -11.90 4.64 1.99
C VAL A 220 -12.43 3.22 2.15
N GLY A 221 -11.54 2.26 2.41
CA GLY A 221 -11.91 0.87 2.64
C GLY A 221 -10.92 -0.12 2.03
N GLN A 222 -11.24 -1.40 2.11
CA GLN A 222 -10.40 -2.50 1.64
C GLN A 222 -10.01 -2.40 0.16
N THR A 223 -10.93 -1.92 -0.69
CA THR A 223 -10.71 -1.72 -2.14
C THR A 223 -10.39 -0.28 -2.50
N GLY A 224 -10.41 0.63 -1.52
CA GLY A 224 -10.02 2.02 -1.65
C GLY A 224 -8.70 2.33 -0.95
N LYS A 225 -8.61 3.53 -0.41
CA LYS A 225 -7.44 3.94 0.38
C LYS A 225 -7.57 3.46 1.83
N THR A 226 -6.46 3.03 2.41
CA THR A 226 -6.32 2.82 3.85
C THR A 226 -5.75 4.10 4.47
N VAL A 227 -6.38 4.59 5.51
CA VAL A 227 -6.11 5.89 6.12
C VAL A 227 -5.93 5.75 7.63
N HIS A 228 -5.12 6.64 8.21
CA HIS A 228 -4.83 6.69 9.64
C HIS A 228 -4.87 8.15 10.13
N PRO A 229 -6.03 8.84 9.98
CA PRO A 229 -6.16 10.20 10.47
C PRO A 229 -6.23 10.21 12.00
N LYS A 230 -5.96 11.36 12.60
CA LYS A 230 -6.19 11.61 14.04
C LYS A 230 -7.68 11.59 14.37
N ILE A 231 -8.51 12.03 13.41
CA ILE A 231 -9.98 12.04 13.56
C ILE A 231 -10.61 11.49 12.29
N TYR A 232 -11.46 10.48 12.45
CA TYR A 232 -12.28 9.93 11.38
C TYR A 232 -13.76 10.03 11.74
N VAL A 233 -14.52 10.83 11.00
CA VAL A 233 -15.97 10.97 11.18
C VAL A 233 -16.70 10.24 10.06
N ALA A 234 -17.61 9.34 10.41
CA ALA A 234 -18.39 8.54 9.45
C ALA A 234 -19.85 9.00 9.42
N LEU A 235 -20.28 9.64 8.33
CA LEU A 235 -21.63 10.16 8.15
C LEU A 235 -22.44 9.23 7.23
N GLY A 236 -23.48 8.59 7.79
CA GLY A 236 -24.36 7.70 7.02
C GLY A 236 -23.67 6.44 6.46
N ILE A 237 -22.60 5.99 7.12
CA ILE A 237 -21.85 4.76 6.79
C ILE A 237 -22.35 3.64 7.66
N SER A 238 -22.63 2.46 7.07
CA SER A 238 -23.18 1.28 7.76
C SER A 238 -22.18 0.54 8.64
N GLY A 239 -20.89 0.86 8.57
CA GLY A 239 -19.84 0.16 9.33
C GLY A 239 -19.49 -1.23 8.78
N ALA A 240 -19.70 -1.45 7.47
CA ALA A 240 -19.29 -2.70 6.83
C ALA A 240 -17.78 -2.94 7.05
N ILE A 241 -17.41 -4.21 7.26
CA ILE A 241 -16.05 -4.65 7.56
C ILE A 241 -15.05 -4.13 6.52
N GLN A 242 -15.45 -4.12 5.24
CA GLN A 242 -14.62 -3.65 4.14
C GLN A 242 -14.29 -2.15 4.26
N HIS A 243 -15.22 -1.34 4.79
CA HIS A 243 -14.96 0.07 5.06
C HIS A 243 -14.10 0.23 6.31
N LYS A 244 -14.45 -0.49 7.38
CA LYS A 244 -13.71 -0.47 8.65
C LYS A 244 -12.24 -0.85 8.46
N ALA A 245 -11.93 -1.85 7.63
CA ALA A 245 -10.56 -2.25 7.32
C ALA A 245 -9.68 -1.13 6.70
N GLY A 246 -10.30 -0.08 6.17
CA GLY A 246 -9.58 1.07 5.62
C GLY A 246 -9.37 2.22 6.60
N MET A 247 -9.96 2.19 7.82
CA MET A 247 -9.89 3.32 8.76
C MET A 247 -9.79 2.92 10.24
N GLN A 248 -9.83 1.64 10.56
CA GLN A 248 -9.91 1.14 11.95
C GLN A 248 -8.72 1.53 12.83
N ASP A 249 -7.59 1.86 12.24
CA ASP A 249 -6.37 2.26 12.95
C ASP A 249 -6.24 3.79 13.06
N SER A 250 -7.35 4.53 12.88
CA SER A 250 -7.44 5.96 13.21
C SER A 250 -7.30 6.16 14.72
N GLU A 251 -6.68 7.28 15.16
CA GLU A 251 -6.44 7.59 16.58
C GLU A 251 -7.72 7.85 17.37
#